data_c840242363cecbc23347c3b7c97f006b
#
_entry.id   c840242363cecbc23347c3b7c97f006b
#
_cell.length_a   1.000
_cell.length_b   1.000
_cell.length_c   1.000
_cell.angle_alpha   90.00
_cell.angle_beta   90.00
_cell.angle_gamma   90.00
#
_symmetry.space_group_name_H-M   'P 1'
#
loop_
_entity.id
_entity.type
_entity.pdbx_description
1 polymer ?
#
loop_
_entity_poly.entity_id
_entity_poly.type
_entity_poly.pdbx_seq_one_letter_code
_entity_poly.pdbx_strand_id
1 'polypeptide(L)'
;MGSMRNRSVWKAGLRLALSLVLIAAAVTLFGCGPKAVRGGPGTDNPQLDKPAMSVILDRADIEYLVGENTKALSASALWNKTIMRAPTPPTVAIWPIQNTTSQHIDDQLAAMLSSVETYLVNSSDVRMVSRENQKELIEELRSRQADIYDPQTIGKLGRQLGAQYFVTGKVTSVEERFRRTRRVQYALILQVLEVETGRIVFQNEASRSKALKG
;
A
#
# COMPACT_ATOMS: atom_id res chain seq x y z
N MET A 1 73.82 -27.55 -29.76
CA MET A 1 72.33 -27.63 -30.03
C MET A 1 71.54 -27.72 -28.70
N GLY A 2 71.56 -26.72 -27.83
CA GLY A 2 70.94 -26.83 -26.51
C GLY A 2 70.19 -25.58 -26.00
N SER A 3 70.11 -24.47 -26.78
CA SER A 3 69.60 -23.18 -26.26
C SER A 3 68.17 -22.77 -26.66
N MET A 4 67.55 -23.44 -27.64
CA MET A 4 66.23 -23.02 -28.11
C MET A 4 65.03 -23.66 -27.39
N ARG A 5 65.23 -24.80 -26.68
CA ARG A 5 64.17 -25.58 -26.02
C ARG A 5 63.74 -24.98 -24.68
N ASN A 6 64.61 -24.17 -24.04
CA ASN A 6 64.32 -23.61 -22.71
C ASN A 6 63.46 -22.34 -22.78
N ARG A 7 63.48 -21.60 -23.90
CA ARG A 7 62.68 -20.34 -24.07
C ARG A 7 61.20 -20.60 -24.31
N SER A 8 60.81 -21.72 -24.88
CA SER A 8 59.41 -22.06 -25.15
C SER A 8 58.67 -22.51 -23.88
N VAL A 9 59.35 -23.28 -23.03
CA VAL A 9 58.79 -23.75 -21.76
C VAL A 9 58.61 -22.58 -20.76
N TRP A 10 59.55 -21.64 -20.77
CA TRP A 10 59.45 -20.44 -19.92
C TRP A 10 58.31 -19.50 -20.32
N LYS A 11 58.10 -19.33 -21.62
CA LYS A 11 56.97 -18.54 -22.15
C LYS A 11 55.61 -19.21 -21.93
N ALA A 12 55.54 -20.52 -21.94
CA ALA A 12 54.32 -21.30 -21.65
C ALA A 12 53.98 -21.19 -20.15
N GLY A 13 54.95 -21.32 -19.25
CA GLY A 13 54.78 -21.14 -17.79
C GLY A 13 54.31 -19.72 -17.42
N LEU A 14 54.89 -18.69 -18.03
CA LEU A 14 54.51 -17.28 -17.80
C LEU A 14 53.08 -17.00 -18.27
N ARG A 15 52.66 -17.55 -19.39
CA ARG A 15 51.27 -17.41 -19.89
C ARG A 15 50.27 -18.13 -19.00
N LEU A 16 50.59 -19.30 -18.48
CA LEU A 16 49.75 -20.03 -17.54
C LEU A 16 49.60 -19.28 -16.21
N ALA A 17 50.72 -18.72 -15.70
CA ALA A 17 50.68 -17.91 -14.48
C ALA A 17 49.87 -16.63 -14.63
N LEU A 18 49.98 -15.95 -15.80
CA LEU A 18 49.21 -14.74 -16.10
C LEU A 18 47.71 -15.03 -16.25
N SER A 19 47.34 -16.15 -16.86
CA SER A 19 45.93 -16.56 -17.00
C SER A 19 45.31 -16.96 -15.65
N LEU A 20 46.06 -17.61 -14.74
CA LEU A 20 45.59 -17.90 -13.39
C LEU A 20 45.37 -16.66 -12.54
N VAL A 21 46.26 -15.68 -12.65
CA VAL A 21 46.10 -14.37 -11.96
C VAL A 21 44.92 -13.61 -12.48
N LEU A 22 44.65 -13.59 -13.80
CA LEU A 22 43.49 -12.97 -14.40
C LEU A 22 42.17 -13.63 -13.98
N ILE A 23 42.12 -14.97 -13.89
CA ILE A 23 40.96 -15.72 -13.41
C ILE A 23 40.72 -15.45 -11.93
N ALA A 24 41.76 -15.41 -11.10
CA ALA A 24 41.65 -15.07 -9.67
C ALA A 24 41.15 -13.63 -9.45
N ALA A 25 41.62 -12.67 -10.26
CA ALA A 25 41.16 -11.27 -10.22
C ALA A 25 39.68 -11.14 -10.70
N ALA A 26 39.25 -11.94 -11.66
CA ALA A 26 37.85 -11.93 -12.11
C ALA A 26 36.87 -12.49 -11.06
N VAL A 27 37.29 -13.49 -10.26
CA VAL A 27 36.44 -14.08 -9.21
C VAL A 27 36.24 -13.12 -8.02
N THR A 28 37.19 -12.22 -7.75
CA THR A 28 37.05 -11.23 -6.67
C THR A 28 36.10 -10.06 -6.99
N LEU A 29 35.76 -9.85 -8.27
CA LEU A 29 34.85 -8.77 -8.71
C LEU A 29 33.36 -9.14 -8.61
N PHE A 30 33.00 -10.41 -8.38
CA PHE A 30 31.59 -10.85 -8.33
C PHE A 30 31.02 -10.97 -6.91
N GLY A 31 31.70 -10.46 -5.87
CA GLY A 31 31.38 -10.71 -4.47
C GLY A 31 30.45 -9.71 -3.75
N CYS A 32 30.01 -8.61 -4.39
CA CYS A 32 29.15 -7.61 -3.75
C CYS A 32 27.76 -7.57 -4.36
N GLY A 33 26.94 -8.59 -4.08
CA GLY A 33 25.50 -8.50 -4.31
C GLY A 33 24.83 -7.55 -3.32
N PRO A 34 23.66 -6.96 -3.68
CA PRO A 34 22.91 -6.10 -2.76
C PRO A 34 22.51 -6.88 -1.50
N LYS A 35 22.79 -6.30 -0.32
CA LYS A 35 22.41 -6.89 0.97
C LYS A 35 21.11 -6.26 1.46
N ALA A 36 20.16 -7.09 1.91
CA ALA A 36 18.98 -6.62 2.60
C ALA A 36 19.39 -6.08 3.99
N VAL A 37 18.85 -4.91 4.35
CA VAL A 37 19.04 -4.28 5.65
C VAL A 37 17.69 -3.99 6.29
N ARG A 38 17.64 -3.98 7.62
CA ARG A 38 16.45 -3.60 8.36
C ARG A 38 16.43 -2.11 8.58
N GLY A 39 15.21 -1.50 8.43
CA GLY A 39 14.95 -0.11 8.74
C GLY A 39 13.96 0.06 9.89
N GLY A 40 13.79 1.33 10.32
CA GLY A 40 12.84 1.71 11.34
C GLY A 40 13.42 1.79 12.76
N PRO A 41 12.58 2.20 13.75
CA PRO A 41 13.01 2.39 15.12
C PRO A 41 13.65 1.13 15.73
N GLY A 42 14.77 1.30 16.46
CA GLY A 42 15.47 0.21 17.11
C GLY A 42 16.37 -0.63 16.19
N THR A 43 16.63 -0.19 14.96
CA THR A 43 17.56 -0.81 14.01
C THR A 43 18.77 0.06 13.74
N ASP A 44 19.80 -0.50 13.07
CA ASP A 44 20.98 0.26 12.64
C ASP A 44 20.66 1.34 11.59
N ASN A 45 19.48 1.28 10.99
CA ASN A 45 19.03 2.21 9.94
C ASN A 45 17.66 2.84 10.29
N PRO A 46 17.56 3.65 11.35
CA PRO A 46 16.28 4.17 11.83
C PRO A 46 15.60 5.14 10.86
N GLN A 47 16.33 5.64 9.87
CA GLN A 47 15.84 6.58 8.88
C GLN A 47 15.49 5.93 7.52
N LEU A 48 15.67 4.60 7.40
CA LEU A 48 15.51 3.90 6.11
C LEU A 48 14.10 4.07 5.52
N ASP A 49 13.09 4.11 6.39
CA ASP A 49 11.68 4.20 5.99
C ASP A 49 11.18 5.64 5.73
N LYS A 50 12.03 6.67 6.00
CA LYS A 50 11.61 8.08 5.85
C LYS A 50 11.67 8.60 4.42
N PRO A 51 12.73 8.32 3.62
CA PRO A 51 12.79 8.81 2.26
C PRO A 51 11.84 8.05 1.34
N ALA A 52 11.10 8.76 0.51
CA ALA A 52 10.32 8.13 -0.55
C ALA A 52 11.24 7.53 -1.61
N MET A 53 11.19 6.21 -1.78
CA MET A 53 11.98 5.49 -2.79
C MET A 53 11.40 5.59 -4.20
N SER A 54 10.13 5.95 -4.32
CA SER A 54 9.42 6.09 -5.59
C SER A 54 8.26 7.07 -5.44
N VAL A 55 7.57 7.37 -6.54
CA VAL A 55 6.31 8.16 -6.52
C VAL A 55 5.07 7.31 -6.28
N ILE A 56 5.21 5.98 -6.14
CA ILE A 56 4.10 5.09 -5.80
C ILE A 56 3.80 5.24 -4.30
N LEU A 57 2.55 5.03 -3.90
CA LEU A 57 2.15 5.01 -2.50
C LEU A 57 2.99 4.02 -1.70
N ASP A 58 3.56 4.48 -0.60
CA ASP A 58 4.28 3.65 0.36
C ASP A 58 3.56 3.62 1.72
N ARG A 59 4.14 2.91 2.67
CA ARG A 59 3.57 2.76 4.02
C ARG A 59 3.35 4.10 4.73
N ALA A 60 4.31 5.02 4.62
CA ALA A 60 4.21 6.32 5.28
C ALA A 60 3.09 7.19 4.69
N ASP A 61 2.83 7.04 3.38
CA ASP A 61 1.71 7.70 2.72
C ASP A 61 0.37 7.12 3.19
N ILE A 62 0.29 5.77 3.29
CA ILE A 62 -0.91 5.07 3.74
C ILE A 62 -1.25 5.46 5.18
N GLU A 63 -0.27 5.41 6.09
CA GLU A 63 -0.44 5.80 7.49
C GLU A 63 -0.94 7.24 7.62
N TYR A 64 -0.39 8.15 6.82
CA TYR A 64 -0.83 9.54 6.81
C TYR A 64 -2.27 9.69 6.28
N LEU A 65 -2.56 9.14 5.10
CA LEU A 65 -3.87 9.29 4.45
C LEU A 65 -5.00 8.67 5.28
N VAL A 66 -4.76 7.49 5.85
CA VAL A 66 -5.73 6.83 6.73
C VAL A 66 -5.83 7.57 8.06
N GLY A 67 -4.70 7.99 8.65
CA GLY A 67 -4.68 8.71 9.92
C GLY A 67 -5.49 10.02 9.88
N GLU A 68 -5.29 10.84 8.84
CA GLU A 68 -6.06 12.08 8.69
C GLU A 68 -7.56 11.82 8.47
N ASN A 69 -7.92 10.79 7.69
CA ASN A 69 -9.31 10.44 7.46
C ASN A 69 -10.00 9.88 8.72
N THR A 70 -9.33 9.01 9.47
CA THR A 70 -9.89 8.44 10.71
C THR A 70 -9.98 9.48 11.83
N LYS A 71 -9.03 10.41 11.91
CA LYS A 71 -9.09 11.56 12.80
C LYS A 71 -10.30 12.46 12.48
N ALA A 72 -10.53 12.76 11.20
CA ALA A 72 -11.70 13.52 10.77
C ALA A 72 -13.00 12.77 11.07
N LEU A 73 -13.03 11.44 10.89
CA LEU A 73 -14.19 10.61 11.21
C LEU A 73 -14.52 10.69 12.70
N SER A 74 -13.54 10.50 13.58
CA SER A 74 -13.75 10.57 15.04
C SER A 74 -14.19 11.96 15.54
N ALA A 75 -13.78 13.01 14.85
CA ALA A 75 -14.21 14.38 15.15
C ALA A 75 -15.58 14.74 14.54
N SER A 76 -16.14 13.90 13.69
CA SER A 76 -17.37 14.20 12.94
C SER A 76 -18.63 14.22 13.79
N ALA A 77 -19.65 14.87 13.28
CA ALA A 77 -21.00 14.85 13.88
C ALA A 77 -21.59 13.43 13.85
N LEU A 78 -21.34 12.64 12.81
CA LEU A 78 -21.75 11.24 12.75
C LEU A 78 -21.21 10.46 13.95
N TRP A 79 -19.91 10.56 14.21
CA TRP A 79 -19.29 9.82 15.31
C TRP A 79 -19.82 10.28 16.66
N ASN A 80 -19.74 11.57 16.94
CA ASN A 80 -20.02 12.13 18.28
C ASN A 80 -21.51 12.23 18.62
N LYS A 81 -22.41 12.36 17.62
CA LYS A 81 -23.85 12.55 17.86
C LYS A 81 -24.69 11.34 17.58
N THR A 82 -24.21 10.43 16.70
CA THR A 82 -24.96 9.25 16.27
C THR A 82 -24.35 7.97 16.80
N ILE A 83 -23.09 7.69 16.46
CA ILE A 83 -22.43 6.41 16.81
C ILE A 83 -22.25 6.31 18.33
N MET A 84 -21.56 7.25 18.95
CA MET A 84 -21.29 7.21 20.41
C MET A 84 -22.53 7.32 21.28
N ARG A 85 -23.65 7.83 20.76
CA ARG A 85 -24.92 7.98 21.49
C ARG A 85 -25.91 6.86 21.20
N ALA A 86 -25.58 5.93 20.32
CA ALA A 86 -26.43 4.79 20.04
C ALA A 86 -26.58 3.92 21.31
N PRO A 87 -27.78 3.43 21.63
CA PRO A 87 -28.01 2.58 22.81
C PRO A 87 -27.22 1.28 22.77
N THR A 88 -26.87 0.82 21.58
CA THR A 88 -25.97 -0.30 21.31
C THR A 88 -24.99 0.10 20.19
N PRO A 89 -23.71 -0.30 20.29
CA PRO A 89 -22.75 -0.02 19.22
C PRO A 89 -23.27 -0.49 17.87
N PRO A 90 -23.32 0.39 16.85
CA PRO A 90 -23.81 0.02 15.54
C PRO A 90 -22.86 -0.97 14.85
N THR A 91 -23.43 -1.80 13.98
CA THR A 91 -22.66 -2.76 13.20
C THR A 91 -22.16 -2.09 11.93
N VAL A 92 -20.84 -2.14 11.73
CA VAL A 92 -20.13 -1.54 10.59
C VAL A 92 -19.44 -2.61 9.77
N ALA A 93 -19.56 -2.54 8.47
CA ALA A 93 -18.81 -3.33 7.53
C ALA A 93 -17.87 -2.44 6.71
N ILE A 94 -16.74 -2.97 6.29
CA ILE A 94 -15.79 -2.28 5.41
C ILE A 94 -16.00 -2.76 3.99
N TRP A 95 -16.16 -1.82 3.08
CA TRP A 95 -16.28 -2.10 1.66
C TRP A 95 -14.98 -1.77 0.91
N PRO A 96 -14.64 -2.48 -0.18
CA PRO A 96 -13.42 -2.21 -0.93
C PRO A 96 -13.26 -0.73 -1.30
N ILE A 97 -12.04 -0.21 -1.16
CA ILE A 97 -11.66 1.10 -1.67
C ILE A 97 -11.48 1.01 -3.18
N GLN A 98 -12.14 1.92 -3.91
CA GLN A 98 -12.04 1.98 -5.36
C GLN A 98 -10.70 2.58 -5.79
N ASN A 99 -9.99 1.90 -6.70
CA ASN A 99 -8.84 2.45 -7.38
C ASN A 99 -9.31 3.24 -8.61
N THR A 100 -9.18 4.56 -8.57
CA THR A 100 -9.44 5.44 -9.74
C THR A 100 -8.15 6.06 -10.28
N THR A 101 -6.99 5.52 -9.87
CA THR A 101 -5.69 5.90 -10.39
C THR A 101 -5.34 5.07 -11.62
N SER A 102 -4.33 5.50 -12.38
CA SER A 102 -3.76 4.71 -13.48
C SER A 102 -2.72 3.68 -13.01
N GLN A 103 -2.53 3.51 -11.69
CA GLN A 103 -1.49 2.67 -11.12
C GLN A 103 -2.07 1.39 -10.52
N HIS A 104 -1.28 0.31 -10.54
CA HIS A 104 -1.60 -0.92 -9.81
C HIS A 104 -1.21 -0.73 -8.34
N ILE A 105 -2.20 -0.50 -7.48
CA ILE A 105 -2.03 -0.22 -6.05
C ILE A 105 -2.90 -1.12 -5.17
N ASP A 106 -3.21 -2.33 -5.64
CA ASP A 106 -4.13 -3.25 -4.94
C ASP A 106 -3.64 -3.61 -3.54
N ASP A 107 -2.33 -3.86 -3.39
CA ASP A 107 -1.72 -4.13 -2.08
C ASP A 107 -1.81 -2.93 -1.14
N GLN A 108 -1.63 -1.73 -1.67
CA GLN A 108 -1.76 -0.48 -0.92
C GLN A 108 -3.20 -0.25 -0.47
N LEU A 109 -4.19 -0.55 -1.32
CA LEU A 109 -5.60 -0.48 -0.96
C LEU A 109 -5.96 -1.50 0.13
N ALA A 110 -5.44 -2.72 0.02
CA ALA A 110 -5.61 -3.75 1.06
C ALA A 110 -5.01 -3.31 2.40
N ALA A 111 -3.84 -2.68 2.38
CA ALA A 111 -3.19 -2.12 3.58
C ALA A 111 -3.99 -0.95 4.17
N MET A 112 -4.53 -0.05 3.34
CA MET A 112 -5.43 1.02 3.79
C MET A 112 -6.66 0.48 4.49
N LEU A 113 -7.33 -0.51 3.89
CA LEU A 113 -8.50 -1.16 4.50
C LEU A 113 -8.17 -1.80 5.85
N SER A 114 -7.04 -2.50 5.95
CA SER A 114 -6.60 -3.12 7.20
C SER A 114 -6.30 -2.07 8.29
N SER A 115 -5.75 -0.93 7.91
CA SER A 115 -5.49 0.18 8.84
C SER A 115 -6.78 0.82 9.33
N VAL A 116 -7.77 1.03 8.45
CA VAL A 116 -9.11 1.53 8.82
C VAL A 116 -9.84 0.54 9.72
N GLU A 117 -9.80 -0.75 9.40
CA GLU A 117 -10.39 -1.82 10.21
C GLU A 117 -9.79 -1.84 11.62
N THR A 118 -8.48 -1.80 11.72
CA THR A 118 -7.76 -1.76 13.00
C THR A 118 -8.18 -0.56 13.84
N TYR A 119 -8.31 0.62 13.23
CA TYR A 119 -8.80 1.81 13.91
C TYR A 119 -10.21 1.61 14.45
N LEU A 120 -11.16 1.12 13.62
CA LEU A 120 -12.55 0.95 13.99
C LEU A 120 -12.75 -0.12 15.10
N VAL A 121 -12.03 -1.23 15.00
CA VAL A 121 -12.06 -2.29 16.04
C VAL A 121 -11.54 -1.74 17.38
N ASN A 122 -10.42 -1.00 17.34
CA ASN A 122 -9.80 -0.47 18.57
C ASN A 122 -10.60 0.68 19.20
N SER A 123 -11.47 1.36 18.45
CA SER A 123 -12.32 2.42 19.02
C SER A 123 -13.36 1.87 20.03
N SER A 124 -13.77 0.60 19.84
CA SER A 124 -14.82 -0.06 20.63
C SER A 124 -16.23 0.60 20.54
N ASP A 125 -16.37 1.65 19.73
CA ASP A 125 -17.63 2.38 19.55
C ASP A 125 -18.56 1.72 18.53
N VAL A 126 -18.02 0.75 17.78
CA VAL A 126 -18.74 0.02 16.72
C VAL A 126 -18.49 -1.49 16.80
N ARG A 127 -19.39 -2.28 16.25
CA ARG A 127 -19.20 -3.72 16.03
C ARG A 127 -18.81 -3.96 14.59
N MET A 128 -17.66 -4.59 14.37
CA MET A 128 -17.17 -4.85 13.03
C MET A 128 -17.65 -6.19 12.48
N VAL A 129 -18.10 -6.19 11.23
CA VAL A 129 -18.32 -7.44 10.47
C VAL A 129 -16.95 -7.91 9.94
N SER A 130 -16.63 -9.20 10.12
CA SER A 130 -15.39 -9.78 9.62
C SER A 130 -15.28 -9.63 8.10
N ARG A 131 -14.13 -9.16 7.63
CA ARG A 131 -13.83 -9.03 6.19
C ARG A 131 -13.76 -10.39 5.49
N GLU A 132 -13.37 -11.44 6.18
CA GLU A 132 -13.34 -12.79 5.62
C GLU A 132 -14.73 -13.24 5.21
N ASN A 133 -15.74 -13.00 6.06
CA ASN A 133 -17.14 -13.31 5.76
C ASN A 133 -17.70 -12.50 4.58
N GLN A 134 -17.08 -11.38 4.27
CA GLN A 134 -17.49 -10.52 3.14
C GLN A 134 -16.80 -10.92 1.83
N LYS A 135 -15.62 -11.56 1.89
CA LYS A 135 -14.80 -11.85 0.73
C LYS A 135 -15.52 -12.71 -0.30
N GLU A 136 -16.10 -13.83 0.13
CA GLU A 136 -16.83 -14.74 -0.75
C GLU A 136 -18.00 -14.03 -1.46
N LEU A 137 -18.70 -13.18 -0.73
CA LEU A 137 -19.85 -12.43 -1.23
C LEU A 137 -19.41 -11.34 -2.25
N ILE A 138 -18.29 -10.68 -2.02
CA ILE A 138 -17.71 -9.72 -2.97
C ILE A 138 -17.23 -10.43 -4.24
N GLU A 139 -16.61 -11.59 -4.11
CA GLU A 139 -16.15 -12.41 -5.24
C GLU A 139 -17.35 -12.91 -6.07
N GLU A 140 -18.44 -13.31 -5.41
CA GLU A 140 -19.68 -13.69 -6.09
C GLU A 140 -20.27 -12.52 -6.89
N LEU A 141 -20.32 -11.33 -6.31
CA LEU A 141 -20.80 -10.13 -7.02
C LEU A 141 -19.93 -9.80 -8.23
N ARG A 142 -18.61 -9.87 -8.07
CA ARG A 142 -17.66 -9.65 -9.17
C ARG A 142 -17.84 -10.66 -10.28
N SER A 143 -18.04 -11.94 -9.94
CA SER A 143 -18.26 -12.99 -10.94
C SER A 143 -19.53 -12.80 -11.75
N ARG A 144 -20.54 -12.17 -11.16
CA ARG A 144 -21.80 -11.79 -11.83
C ARG A 144 -21.70 -10.47 -12.61
N GLN A 145 -20.51 -9.88 -12.73
CA GLN A 145 -20.27 -8.56 -13.36
C GLN A 145 -21.10 -7.43 -12.74
N ALA A 146 -21.52 -7.58 -11.48
CA ALA A 146 -22.21 -6.53 -10.75
C ALA A 146 -21.24 -5.38 -10.42
N ASP A 147 -21.72 -4.15 -10.55
CA ASP A 147 -20.98 -2.99 -10.06
C ASP A 147 -21.00 -3.02 -8.52
N ILE A 148 -19.89 -3.42 -7.95
CA ILE A 148 -19.72 -3.48 -6.49
C ILE A 148 -19.67 -2.11 -5.82
N TYR A 149 -19.55 -1.04 -6.59
CA TYR A 149 -19.55 0.33 -6.08
C TYR A 149 -20.91 1.03 -6.24
N ASP A 150 -21.88 0.36 -6.85
CA ASP A 150 -23.25 0.87 -6.93
C ASP A 150 -23.92 0.89 -5.54
N PRO A 151 -24.48 2.04 -5.10
CA PRO A 151 -25.10 2.18 -3.78
C PRO A 151 -26.25 1.17 -3.52
N GLN A 152 -26.99 0.76 -4.54
CA GLN A 152 -28.06 -0.22 -4.37
C GLN A 152 -27.51 -1.61 -4.09
N THR A 153 -26.42 -2.00 -4.76
CA THR A 153 -25.71 -3.25 -4.51
C THR A 153 -25.14 -3.26 -3.10
N ILE A 154 -24.46 -2.18 -2.69
CA ILE A 154 -23.94 -2.00 -1.34
C ILE A 154 -25.04 -2.10 -0.30
N GLY A 155 -26.20 -1.44 -0.53
CA GLY A 155 -27.33 -1.45 0.39
C GLY A 155 -27.95 -2.84 0.58
N LYS A 156 -28.10 -3.64 -0.48
CA LYS A 156 -28.62 -5.01 -0.40
C LYS A 156 -27.70 -5.89 0.45
N LEU A 157 -26.41 -5.75 0.21
CA LEU A 157 -25.40 -6.53 0.89
C LEU A 157 -25.28 -6.17 2.37
N GLY A 158 -25.35 -4.90 2.70
CA GLY A 158 -25.32 -4.42 4.07
C GLY A 158 -26.44 -5.03 4.90
N ARG A 159 -27.65 -5.14 4.32
CA ARG A 159 -28.78 -5.82 4.99
C ARG A 159 -28.52 -7.31 5.21
N GLN A 160 -27.90 -7.99 4.25
CA GLN A 160 -27.51 -9.42 4.42
C GLN A 160 -26.48 -9.62 5.51
N LEU A 161 -25.54 -8.69 5.67
CA LEU A 161 -24.50 -8.71 6.70
C LEU A 161 -24.98 -8.19 8.06
N GLY A 162 -26.19 -7.65 8.15
CA GLY A 162 -26.69 -6.98 9.34
C GLY A 162 -25.93 -5.69 9.68
N ALA A 163 -25.24 -5.10 8.69
CA ALA A 163 -24.52 -3.86 8.85
C ALA A 163 -25.47 -2.66 8.79
N GLN A 164 -25.22 -1.66 9.64
CA GLN A 164 -25.93 -0.39 9.63
C GLN A 164 -25.18 0.65 8.81
N TYR A 165 -23.86 0.53 8.79
CA TYR A 165 -22.99 1.43 8.02
C TYR A 165 -21.94 0.65 7.23
N PHE A 166 -21.60 1.19 6.06
CA PHE A 166 -20.40 0.80 5.33
C PHE A 166 -19.37 1.90 5.36
N VAL A 167 -18.13 1.52 5.68
CA VAL A 167 -16.96 2.37 5.46
C VAL A 167 -16.32 1.96 4.14
N THR A 168 -16.19 2.88 3.23
CA THR A 168 -15.63 2.71 1.89
C THR A 168 -14.85 3.95 1.48
N GLY A 169 -14.38 3.99 0.26
CA GLY A 169 -13.72 5.16 -0.28
C GLY A 169 -13.20 4.96 -1.69
N LYS A 170 -12.45 5.96 -2.15
CA LYS A 170 -11.72 5.88 -3.41
C LYS A 170 -10.37 6.55 -3.29
N VAL A 171 -9.38 6.00 -4.00
CA VAL A 171 -8.09 6.64 -4.19
C VAL A 171 -8.01 7.21 -5.58
N THR A 172 -7.66 8.49 -5.67
CA THR A 172 -7.42 9.21 -6.92
C THR A 172 -5.96 9.64 -7.00
N SER A 173 -5.46 9.93 -8.18
CA SER A 173 -4.16 10.55 -8.37
C SER A 173 -4.15 11.57 -9.50
N VAL A 174 -3.36 12.62 -9.31
CA VAL A 174 -3.03 13.60 -10.35
C VAL A 174 -1.53 13.58 -10.55
N GLU A 175 -1.10 13.43 -11.80
CA GLU A 175 0.31 13.45 -12.17
C GLU A 175 0.62 14.72 -12.98
N GLU A 176 1.71 15.38 -12.60
CA GLU A 176 2.25 16.53 -13.29
C GLU A 176 3.72 16.32 -13.60
N ARG A 177 4.14 16.74 -14.79
CA ARG A 177 5.54 16.72 -15.22
C ARG A 177 5.97 18.10 -15.68
N PHE A 178 7.05 18.56 -15.11
CA PHE A 178 7.67 19.81 -15.53
C PHE A 178 9.20 19.65 -15.56
N ARG A 179 9.80 19.85 -16.71
CA ARG A 179 11.25 19.62 -16.95
C ARG A 179 11.67 18.24 -16.46
N ARG A 180 12.57 18.16 -15.45
CA ARG A 180 13.06 16.91 -14.85
C ARG A 180 12.31 16.49 -13.59
N THR A 181 11.24 17.21 -13.25
CA THR A 181 10.43 16.89 -12.06
C THR A 181 9.14 16.19 -12.49
N ARG A 182 8.90 15.03 -11.88
CA ARG A 182 7.61 14.32 -11.93
C ARG A 182 6.98 14.37 -10.56
N ARG A 183 5.79 14.94 -10.43
CA ARG A 183 5.00 15.01 -9.20
C ARG A 183 3.75 14.15 -9.35
N VAL A 184 3.48 13.31 -8.36
CA VAL A 184 2.22 12.57 -8.23
C VAL A 184 1.58 12.98 -6.91
N GLN A 185 0.32 13.35 -6.97
CA GLN A 185 -0.50 13.74 -5.84
C GLN A 185 -1.62 12.73 -5.70
N TYR A 186 -1.68 12.05 -4.55
CA TYR A 186 -2.72 11.08 -4.20
C TYR A 186 -3.72 11.70 -3.26
N ALA A 187 -4.98 11.34 -3.41
CA ALA A 187 -6.02 11.63 -2.45
C ALA A 187 -6.80 10.36 -2.09
N LEU A 188 -6.97 10.12 -0.79
CA LEU A 188 -7.89 9.13 -0.25
C LEU A 188 -9.16 9.85 0.20
N ILE A 189 -10.27 9.57 -0.45
CA ILE A 189 -11.60 10.02 -0.07
C ILE A 189 -12.25 8.87 0.70
N LEU A 190 -12.40 9.03 2.01
CA LEU A 190 -13.08 8.06 2.89
C LEU A 190 -14.53 8.47 3.05
N GLN A 191 -15.44 7.50 2.95
CA GLN A 191 -16.88 7.71 3.05
C GLN A 191 -17.49 6.72 4.05
N VAL A 192 -18.53 7.16 4.76
CA VAL A 192 -19.43 6.28 5.49
C VAL A 192 -20.82 6.38 4.86
N LEU A 193 -21.35 5.22 4.45
CA LEU A 193 -22.70 5.10 3.90
C LEU A 193 -23.61 4.46 4.94
N GLU A 194 -24.80 5.01 5.10
CA GLU A 194 -25.90 4.39 5.83
C GLU A 194 -26.58 3.33 4.93
N VAL A 195 -26.61 2.08 5.40
CA VAL A 195 -27.09 0.94 4.61
C VAL A 195 -28.57 1.07 4.22
N GLU A 196 -29.39 1.54 5.15
CA GLU A 196 -30.84 1.63 4.95
C GLU A 196 -31.23 2.62 3.85
N THR A 197 -30.59 3.78 3.84
CA THR A 197 -30.95 4.89 2.94
C THR A 197 -30.01 5.02 1.74
N GLY A 198 -28.82 4.38 1.79
CA GLY A 198 -27.76 4.56 0.79
C GLY A 198 -27.09 5.94 0.82
N ARG A 199 -27.35 6.75 1.87
CA ARG A 199 -26.81 8.11 1.99
C ARG A 199 -25.37 8.09 2.48
N ILE A 200 -24.56 8.97 1.92
CA ILE A 200 -23.25 9.29 2.48
C ILE A 200 -23.47 10.18 3.71
N VAL A 201 -23.20 9.64 4.90
CA VAL A 201 -23.38 10.34 6.18
C VAL A 201 -22.08 10.93 6.73
N PHE A 202 -20.94 10.55 6.14
CA PHE A 202 -19.63 11.16 6.36
C PHE A 202 -18.79 11.04 5.10
N GLN A 203 -18.00 12.07 4.84
CA GLN A 203 -16.96 12.07 3.82
C GLN A 203 -15.82 12.99 4.24
N ASN A 204 -14.59 12.54 4.04
CA ASN A 204 -13.40 13.37 4.19
C ASN A 204 -12.38 13.01 3.12
N GLU A 205 -11.56 13.97 2.75
CA GLU A 205 -10.46 13.80 1.82
C GLU A 205 -9.14 14.16 2.50
N ALA A 206 -8.17 13.26 2.42
CA ALA A 206 -6.79 13.52 2.77
C ALA A 206 -5.91 13.35 1.54
N SER A 207 -4.91 14.20 1.36
CA SER A 207 -4.04 14.17 0.18
C SER A 207 -2.57 14.21 0.55
N ARG A 208 -1.72 13.60 -0.30
CA ARG A 208 -0.28 13.58 -0.15
C ARG A 208 0.42 13.62 -1.50
N SER A 209 1.51 14.38 -1.59
CA SER A 209 2.28 14.54 -2.81
C SER A 209 3.66 13.93 -2.69
N LYS A 210 4.12 13.32 -3.78
CA LYS A 210 5.49 12.81 -3.95
C LYS A 210 6.08 13.36 -5.23
N ALA A 211 7.39 13.58 -5.26
CA ALA A 211 8.07 14.04 -6.46
C ALA A 211 9.41 13.33 -6.65
N LEU A 212 9.70 12.97 -7.90
CA LEU A 212 11.03 12.65 -8.37
C LEU A 212 11.62 13.95 -8.96
N LYS A 213 12.79 14.34 -8.43
CA LYS A 213 13.57 15.45 -8.93
C LYS A 213 14.82 14.89 -9.60
N GLY A 214 15.01 15.16 -10.88
CA GLY A 214 16.19 14.77 -11.66
C GLY A 214 17.14 15.94 -11.89
#